data_bb248b615a279dc1f2179f0719454405
#
_entry.id   bb248b615a279dc1f2179f0719454405
#
_cell.length_a   1.000
_cell.length_b   1.000
_cell.length_c   1.000
_cell.angle_alpha   90.00
_cell.angle_beta   90.00
_cell.angle_gamma   90.00
#
_symmetry.space_group_name_H-M   'P 1'
#
loop_
_entity.id
_entity.type
_entity.pdbx_description
1 polymer ?
#
loop_
_entity_poly.entity_id
_entity_poly.type
_entity_poly.pdbx_seq_one_letter_code
_entity_poly.pdbx_strand_id
1 'polypeptide(L)'
;TLRLASGALRDGNTPLTPMSETRFQVGAGERFYDFETDSGQPVFSIDSWQYTDQRFEKVVSWSPMKAELEGFVGTYTSYDAETTFHFTIGDDGLEVTQRPSRTRQLTPIYQDAFRAGGQIFRFRSASRNGEVTSLSLSLGRVYDMRFEREGN
;
A
#
# COMPACT_ATOMS: atom_id res chain seq x y z
N THR A 1 5.08 7.75 7.24
CA THR A 1 4.67 8.80 6.25
C THR A 1 5.62 9.97 6.36
N LEU A 2 6.34 10.24 5.27
CA LEU A 2 7.23 11.41 5.19
C LEU A 2 6.42 12.69 5.01
N ARG A 3 6.76 13.72 5.78
CA ARG A 3 6.14 15.04 5.70
C ARG A 3 7.13 16.13 6.07
N LEU A 4 6.95 17.31 5.49
CA LEU A 4 7.62 18.53 5.93
C LEU A 4 6.74 19.20 7.01
N ALA A 5 7.28 19.41 8.20
CA ALA A 5 6.60 20.08 9.28
C ALA A 5 7.57 20.96 10.08
N SER A 6 7.19 22.22 10.32
CA SER A 6 8.03 23.20 11.00
C SER A 6 9.44 23.36 10.41
N GLY A 7 9.56 23.31 9.08
CA GLY A 7 10.83 23.43 8.37
C GLY A 7 11.75 22.20 8.44
N ALA A 8 11.28 21.08 9.02
CA ALA A 8 12.03 19.84 9.12
C ALA A 8 11.29 18.68 8.47
N LEU A 9 12.04 17.79 7.79
CA LEU A 9 11.50 16.54 7.29
C LEU A 9 11.27 15.56 8.46
N ARG A 10 10.14 14.84 8.42
CA ARG A 10 9.76 13.92 9.50
C ARG A 10 9.19 12.62 8.93
N ASP A 11 9.46 11.50 9.62
CA ASP A 11 8.70 10.26 9.46
C ASP A 11 7.75 10.08 10.64
N GLY A 12 6.46 10.26 10.35
CA GLY A 12 5.46 10.38 11.41
C GLY A 12 5.78 11.55 12.34
N ASN A 13 6.09 11.28 13.60
CA ASN A 13 6.50 12.28 14.60
C ASN A 13 8.02 12.40 14.78
N THR A 14 8.80 11.48 14.19
CA THR A 14 10.26 11.44 14.34
C THR A 14 10.90 12.41 13.35
N PRO A 15 11.74 13.36 13.82
CA PRO A 15 12.48 14.23 12.91
C PRO A 15 13.57 13.44 12.18
N LEU A 16 13.83 13.86 10.94
CA LEU A 16 14.96 13.39 10.15
C LEU A 16 16.10 14.40 10.26
N THR A 17 17.28 13.90 10.62
CA THR A 17 18.50 14.70 10.69
C THR A 17 19.25 14.60 9.36
N PRO A 18 19.51 15.72 8.64
CA PRO A 18 20.27 15.67 7.38
C PRO A 18 21.71 15.25 7.66
N MET A 19 22.20 14.27 6.91
CA MET A 19 23.59 13.80 6.91
C MET A 19 24.31 14.25 5.65
N SER A 20 23.57 14.44 4.55
CA SER A 20 24.03 15.03 3.30
C SER A 20 22.84 15.71 2.59
N GLU A 21 23.01 16.16 1.34
CA GLU A 21 21.93 16.71 0.54
C GLU A 21 20.79 15.72 0.29
N THR A 22 21.11 14.42 0.25
CA THR A 22 20.16 13.36 -0.09
C THR A 22 19.95 12.32 1.02
N ARG A 23 20.84 12.25 2.02
CA ARG A 23 20.79 11.25 3.10
C ARG A 23 20.33 11.86 4.42
N PHE A 24 19.37 11.20 5.07
CA PHE A 24 18.79 11.63 6.33
C PHE A 24 18.75 10.49 7.33
N GLN A 25 19.15 10.76 8.58
CA GLN A 25 19.04 9.82 9.70
C GLN A 25 17.69 9.98 10.41
N VAL A 26 17.05 8.87 10.75
CA VAL A 26 15.77 8.84 11.46
C VAL A 26 16.00 8.75 12.96
N GLY A 27 15.75 9.84 13.66
CA GLY A 27 16.02 9.92 15.10
C GLY A 27 17.51 9.73 15.42
N ALA A 28 17.82 8.98 16.49
CA ALA A 28 19.19 8.65 16.91
C ALA A 28 19.60 7.21 16.54
N GLY A 29 18.81 6.52 15.69
CA GLY A 29 19.04 5.12 15.34
C GLY A 29 19.86 4.93 14.07
N GLU A 30 20.08 3.66 13.72
CA GLU A 30 20.78 3.23 12.50
C GLU A 30 19.82 3.05 11.32
N ARG A 31 18.84 3.95 11.17
CA ARG A 31 17.95 3.99 10.02
C ARG A 31 18.22 5.24 9.23
N PHE A 32 18.48 5.08 7.94
CA PHE A 32 18.74 6.16 7.01
C PHE A 32 17.75 6.13 5.86
N TYR A 33 17.44 7.31 5.37
CA TYR A 33 16.66 7.50 4.14
C TYR A 33 17.54 8.19 3.12
N ASP A 34 17.72 7.56 1.98
CA ASP A 34 18.46 8.10 0.84
C ASP A 34 17.46 8.49 -0.25
N PHE A 35 17.47 9.77 -0.63
CA PHE A 35 16.57 10.32 -1.63
C PHE A 35 17.31 10.45 -2.96
N GLU A 36 16.66 9.98 -4.02
CA GLU A 36 17.20 9.97 -5.37
C GLU A 36 16.14 10.45 -6.36
N THR A 37 16.56 10.65 -7.60
CA THR A 37 15.66 10.86 -8.72
C THR A 37 15.93 9.76 -9.74
N ASP A 38 14.92 8.95 -10.03
CA ASP A 38 14.99 7.95 -11.08
C ASP A 38 14.04 8.34 -12.21
N SER A 39 14.60 8.49 -13.42
CA SER A 39 13.81 8.85 -14.62
C SER A 39 12.93 10.09 -14.42
N GLY A 40 13.39 11.06 -13.60
CA GLY A 40 12.65 12.28 -13.27
C GLY A 40 11.62 12.12 -12.15
N GLN A 41 11.50 10.94 -11.56
CA GLN A 41 10.58 10.69 -10.42
C GLN A 41 11.37 10.62 -9.10
N PRO A 42 10.86 11.25 -8.03
CA PRO A 42 11.47 11.14 -6.72
C PRO A 42 11.27 9.74 -6.15
N VAL A 43 12.37 9.14 -5.75
CA VAL A 43 12.42 7.85 -5.06
C VAL A 43 13.21 7.99 -3.78
N PHE A 44 12.99 7.11 -2.81
CA PHE A 44 13.87 6.99 -1.66
C PHE A 44 14.07 5.53 -1.28
N SER A 45 15.22 5.21 -0.73
CA SER A 45 15.52 3.93 -0.15
C SER A 45 15.62 4.02 1.36
N ILE A 46 15.33 2.91 2.06
CA ILE A 46 15.55 2.77 3.50
C ILE A 46 16.72 1.83 3.70
N ASP A 47 17.74 2.36 4.40
CA ASP A 47 18.88 1.60 4.86
C ASP A 47 18.78 1.42 6.38
N SER A 48 18.71 0.19 6.85
CA SER A 48 18.69 -0.16 8.28
C SER A 48 19.07 -1.64 8.45
N TRP A 49 19.41 -2.04 9.67
CA TRP A 49 19.71 -3.45 9.98
C TRP A 49 18.56 -4.43 9.66
N GLN A 50 17.31 -3.95 9.60
CA GLN A 50 16.12 -4.76 9.26
C GLN A 50 15.77 -4.75 7.77
N TYR A 51 16.17 -3.69 7.06
CA TYR A 51 15.76 -3.44 5.70
C TYR A 51 16.97 -2.95 4.92
N THR A 52 17.44 -3.77 4.00
CA THR A 52 18.47 -3.39 3.05
C THR A 52 17.81 -3.17 1.70
N ASP A 53 18.08 -2.05 1.05
CA ASP A 53 17.63 -1.70 -0.32
C ASP A 53 16.11 -1.66 -0.54
N GLN A 54 15.32 -1.39 0.49
CA GLN A 54 13.89 -1.11 0.28
C GLN A 54 13.71 0.23 -0.43
N ARG A 55 13.30 0.16 -1.68
CA ARG A 55 13.05 1.32 -2.54
C ARG A 55 11.58 1.70 -2.52
N PHE A 56 11.31 2.99 -2.43
CA PHE A 56 9.98 3.58 -2.40
C PHE A 56 9.86 4.65 -3.48
N GLU A 57 8.77 4.61 -4.21
CA GLU A 57 8.42 5.59 -5.23
C GLU A 57 7.27 6.46 -4.75
N LYS A 58 7.26 7.72 -5.19
CA LYS A 58 6.13 8.60 -4.93
C LYS A 58 4.95 8.16 -5.79
N VAL A 59 3.85 7.85 -5.15
CA VAL A 59 2.59 7.52 -5.84
C VAL A 59 1.68 8.73 -5.90
N VAL A 60 0.86 8.80 -6.97
CA VAL A 60 -0.19 9.80 -7.10
C VAL A 60 -1.40 9.33 -6.31
N SER A 61 -1.92 10.18 -5.45
CA SER A 61 -3.16 9.91 -4.72
C SER A 61 -4.31 9.70 -5.71
N TRP A 62 -5.17 8.74 -5.42
CA TRP A 62 -6.30 8.38 -6.25
C TRP A 62 -7.59 8.45 -5.44
N SER A 63 -8.61 9.06 -6.03
CA SER A 63 -9.95 9.19 -5.46
C SER A 63 -10.93 8.62 -6.48
N PRO A 64 -11.24 7.32 -6.40
CA PRO A 64 -12.11 6.65 -7.38
C PRO A 64 -13.55 7.11 -7.29
N MET A 65 -14.21 7.17 -8.43
CA MET A 65 -15.67 7.25 -8.50
C MET A 65 -16.27 5.88 -8.17
N LYS A 66 -17.55 5.87 -7.74
CA LYS A 66 -18.23 4.62 -7.36
C LYS A 66 -18.23 3.57 -8.48
N ALA A 67 -18.41 3.99 -9.72
CA ALA A 67 -18.37 3.10 -10.89
C ALA A 67 -17.00 2.43 -11.11
N GLU A 68 -15.90 3.10 -10.73
CA GLU A 68 -14.56 2.52 -10.83
C GLU A 68 -14.33 1.44 -9.76
N LEU A 69 -15.05 1.55 -8.62
CA LEU A 69 -14.95 0.57 -7.52
C LEU A 69 -15.64 -0.77 -7.87
N GLU A 70 -16.57 -0.79 -8.79
CA GLU A 70 -17.29 -2.01 -9.20
C GLU A 70 -16.35 -3.08 -9.76
N GLY A 71 -15.25 -2.69 -10.38
CA GLY A 71 -14.22 -3.60 -10.89
C GLY A 71 -13.54 -4.43 -9.81
N PHE A 72 -13.54 -3.98 -8.56
CA PHE A 72 -12.89 -4.66 -7.43
C PHE A 72 -13.84 -5.56 -6.64
N VAL A 73 -15.14 -5.44 -6.85
CA VAL A 73 -16.16 -6.26 -6.17
C VAL A 73 -15.98 -7.73 -6.51
N GLY A 74 -16.04 -8.60 -5.52
CA GLY A 74 -15.93 -10.04 -5.71
C GLY A 74 -15.36 -10.78 -4.50
N THR A 75 -15.18 -12.06 -4.68
CA THR A 75 -14.57 -12.98 -3.71
C THR A 75 -13.15 -13.30 -4.15
N TYR A 76 -12.22 -13.20 -3.21
CA TYR A 76 -10.79 -13.47 -3.46
C TYR A 76 -10.27 -14.44 -2.41
N THR A 77 -9.69 -15.55 -2.86
CA THR A 77 -9.24 -16.65 -1.99
C THR A 77 -7.76 -16.90 -2.15
N SER A 78 -7.07 -17.09 -1.04
CA SER A 78 -5.71 -17.61 -0.97
C SER A 78 -5.74 -18.98 -0.34
N TYR A 79 -5.30 -20.00 -1.08
CA TYR A 79 -5.17 -21.35 -0.55
C TYR A 79 -4.02 -21.47 0.44
N ASP A 80 -2.93 -20.74 0.22
CA ASP A 80 -1.76 -20.73 1.10
C ASP A 80 -2.06 -20.12 2.48
N ALA A 81 -2.92 -19.11 2.51
CA ALA A 81 -3.34 -18.45 3.74
C ALA A 81 -4.64 -19.01 4.32
N GLU A 82 -5.28 -19.96 3.65
CA GLU A 82 -6.61 -20.51 4.02
C GLU A 82 -7.63 -19.41 4.35
N THR A 83 -7.59 -18.32 3.57
CA THR A 83 -8.35 -17.10 3.84
C THR A 83 -9.08 -16.63 2.60
N THR A 84 -10.30 -16.15 2.81
CA THR A 84 -11.15 -15.55 1.78
C THR A 84 -11.55 -14.14 2.20
N PHE A 85 -11.48 -13.21 1.26
CA PHE A 85 -11.97 -11.84 1.36
C PHE A 85 -13.16 -11.63 0.42
N HIS A 86 -14.20 -10.97 0.92
CA HIS A 86 -15.32 -10.52 0.11
C HIS A 86 -15.30 -8.99 0.02
N PHE A 87 -15.21 -8.47 -1.20
CA PHE A 87 -15.25 -7.03 -1.46
C PHE A 87 -16.62 -6.65 -1.97
N THR A 88 -17.20 -5.63 -1.37
CA THR A 88 -18.54 -5.09 -1.70
C THR A 88 -18.49 -3.57 -1.69
N ILE A 89 -19.49 -2.93 -2.32
CA ILE A 89 -19.64 -1.48 -2.26
C ILE A 89 -20.64 -1.14 -1.15
N GLY A 90 -20.16 -0.44 -0.12
CA GLY A 90 -20.97 0.15 0.92
C GLY A 90 -21.39 1.60 0.60
N ASP A 91 -21.89 2.30 1.61
CA ASP A 91 -22.34 3.69 1.48
C ASP A 91 -21.15 4.63 1.21
N ASP A 92 -20.03 4.41 1.89
CA ASP A 92 -18.83 5.26 1.83
C ASP A 92 -17.75 4.75 0.85
N GLY A 93 -18.05 3.73 0.01
CA GLY A 93 -17.12 3.18 -0.97
C GLY A 93 -16.87 1.69 -0.85
N LEU A 94 -15.65 1.23 -1.16
CA LEU A 94 -15.31 -0.18 -1.16
C LEU A 94 -15.10 -0.69 0.27
N GLU A 95 -15.70 -1.84 0.56
CA GLU A 95 -15.59 -2.53 1.84
C GLU A 95 -15.02 -3.93 1.67
N VAL A 96 -14.31 -4.42 2.69
CA VAL A 96 -13.81 -5.79 2.74
C VAL A 96 -14.36 -6.52 3.96
N THR A 97 -14.89 -7.71 3.74
CA THR A 97 -15.32 -8.64 4.79
C THR A 97 -14.42 -9.86 4.81
N GLN A 98 -13.93 -10.21 6.00
CA GLN A 98 -13.18 -11.43 6.29
C GLN A 98 -13.90 -12.20 7.38
N ARG A 99 -14.04 -13.52 7.25
CA ARG A 99 -14.64 -14.36 8.31
C ARG A 99 -13.77 -14.45 9.56
N PRO A 100 -14.35 -14.56 10.77
CA PRO A 100 -15.76 -14.42 11.07
C PRO A 100 -16.19 -12.94 11.05
N SER A 101 -17.09 -12.60 10.14
CA SER A 101 -17.86 -11.37 9.90
C SER A 101 -17.29 -10.05 10.46
N ARG A 102 -16.14 -9.62 9.96
CA ARG A 102 -15.61 -8.28 10.23
C ARG A 102 -15.54 -7.50 8.92
N THR A 103 -16.52 -6.65 8.70
CA THR A 103 -16.49 -5.70 7.59
C THR A 103 -15.68 -4.46 7.95
N ARG A 104 -14.86 -3.99 7.04
CA ARG A 104 -14.03 -2.80 7.20
C ARG A 104 -14.09 -1.96 5.95
N GLN A 105 -14.19 -0.65 6.15
CA GLN A 105 -14.08 0.32 5.07
C GLN A 105 -12.65 0.36 4.54
N LEU A 106 -12.52 0.44 3.23
CA LEU A 106 -11.27 0.58 2.52
C LEU A 106 -11.02 2.05 2.15
N THR A 107 -9.82 2.52 2.42
CA THR A 107 -9.37 3.84 1.98
C THR A 107 -8.46 3.69 0.76
N PRO A 108 -8.75 4.32 -0.38
CA PRO A 108 -7.87 4.30 -1.54
C PRO A 108 -6.54 4.99 -1.21
N ILE A 109 -5.42 4.48 -1.73
CA ILE A 109 -4.08 5.03 -1.54
C ILE A 109 -3.55 5.59 -2.87
N TYR A 110 -3.55 4.75 -3.89
CA TYR A 110 -3.24 5.03 -5.29
C TYR A 110 -4.04 4.06 -6.15
N GLN A 111 -3.97 4.20 -7.48
CA GLN A 111 -4.76 3.37 -8.40
C GLN A 111 -4.57 1.88 -8.09
N ASP A 112 -5.70 1.16 -8.00
CA ASP A 112 -5.79 -0.27 -7.69
C ASP A 112 -5.28 -0.68 -6.30
N ALA A 113 -5.00 0.29 -5.40
CA ALA A 113 -4.52 0.00 -4.06
C ALA A 113 -5.34 0.68 -2.95
N PHE A 114 -5.68 -0.12 -1.94
CA PHE A 114 -6.52 0.28 -0.82
C PHE A 114 -5.91 -0.13 0.52
N ARG A 115 -6.29 0.58 1.57
CA ARG A 115 -5.89 0.29 2.95
C ARG A 115 -7.10 0.05 3.85
N ALA A 116 -6.98 -0.95 4.72
CA ALA A 116 -7.85 -1.12 5.88
C ALA A 116 -6.99 -1.42 7.13
N GLY A 117 -6.85 -0.43 8.02
CA GLY A 117 -5.91 -0.53 9.14
C GLY A 117 -4.47 -0.71 8.68
N GLY A 118 -3.79 -1.75 9.17
CA GLY A 118 -2.42 -2.10 8.78
C GLY A 118 -2.30 -2.95 7.51
N GLN A 119 -3.40 -3.27 6.86
CA GLN A 119 -3.43 -4.10 5.65
C GLN A 119 -3.45 -3.22 4.40
N ILE A 120 -2.68 -3.60 3.39
CA ILE A 120 -2.69 -2.97 2.07
C ILE A 120 -3.08 -4.03 1.05
N PHE A 121 -4.16 -3.77 0.33
CA PHE A 121 -4.70 -4.59 -0.75
C PHE A 121 -4.32 -3.93 -2.07
N ARG A 122 -3.65 -4.67 -2.97
CA ARG A 122 -3.31 -4.23 -4.32
C ARG A 122 -3.96 -5.17 -5.31
N PHE A 123 -4.92 -4.66 -6.05
CA PHE A 123 -5.61 -5.41 -7.10
C PHE A 123 -4.75 -5.45 -8.36
N ARG A 124 -4.84 -6.57 -9.08
CA ARG A 124 -4.04 -6.82 -10.27
C ARG A 124 -4.94 -7.33 -11.41
N SER A 125 -4.73 -6.79 -12.57
CA SER A 125 -5.40 -7.22 -13.79
C SER A 125 -4.47 -8.14 -14.58
N ALA A 126 -4.96 -9.32 -14.97
CA ALA A 126 -4.17 -10.29 -15.73
C ALA A 126 -4.21 -10.05 -17.25
N SER A 127 -5.12 -9.22 -17.72
CA SER A 127 -5.38 -9.08 -19.15
C SER A 127 -5.40 -7.62 -19.62
N ARG A 128 -5.23 -7.44 -20.93
CA ARG A 128 -5.28 -6.14 -21.60
C ARG A 128 -6.64 -5.43 -21.51
N ASN A 129 -7.70 -6.14 -21.12
CA ASN A 129 -9.05 -5.60 -20.95
C ASN A 129 -9.28 -4.96 -19.58
N GLY A 130 -8.28 -4.96 -18.69
CA GLY A 130 -8.35 -4.28 -17.39
C GLY A 130 -9.20 -5.01 -16.34
N GLU A 131 -9.66 -6.22 -16.59
CA GLU A 131 -10.41 -7.00 -15.61
C GLU A 131 -9.50 -7.43 -14.44
N VAL A 132 -9.93 -7.13 -13.22
CA VAL A 132 -9.22 -7.54 -12.01
C VAL A 132 -9.39 -9.04 -11.77
N THR A 133 -8.29 -9.77 -11.73
CA THR A 133 -8.29 -11.24 -11.57
C THR A 133 -7.66 -11.70 -10.27
N SER A 134 -6.87 -10.86 -9.63
CA SER A 134 -6.21 -11.20 -8.37
C SER A 134 -5.95 -9.96 -7.52
N LEU A 135 -5.58 -10.17 -6.28
CA LEU A 135 -5.03 -9.13 -5.42
C LEU A 135 -3.82 -9.65 -4.65
N SER A 136 -2.99 -8.75 -4.21
CA SER A 136 -1.97 -9.04 -3.21
C SER A 136 -2.22 -8.28 -1.92
N LEU A 137 -1.99 -8.97 -0.80
CA LEU A 137 -2.08 -8.42 0.55
C LEU A 137 -0.70 -8.23 1.14
N SER A 138 -0.45 -7.06 1.72
CA SER A 138 0.69 -6.80 2.59
C SER A 138 0.19 -6.44 3.99
N LEU A 139 0.77 -7.07 5.01
CA LEU A 139 0.41 -6.88 6.43
C LEU A 139 1.62 -7.14 7.32
N GLY A 140 2.10 -6.14 8.03
CA GLY A 140 3.24 -6.29 8.94
C GLY A 140 4.48 -6.83 8.23
N ARG A 141 4.88 -8.07 8.53
CA ARG A 141 6.03 -8.76 7.92
C ARG A 141 5.67 -9.62 6.70
N VAL A 142 4.39 -9.70 6.36
CA VAL A 142 3.90 -10.44 5.20
C VAL A 142 3.80 -9.47 4.03
N TYR A 143 4.48 -9.79 2.94
CA TYR A 143 4.47 -8.99 1.73
C TYR A 143 3.95 -9.81 0.56
N ASP A 144 3.10 -9.19 -0.27
CA ASP A 144 2.64 -9.72 -1.56
C ASP A 144 1.95 -11.10 -1.48
N MET A 145 1.23 -11.39 -0.39
CA MET A 145 0.43 -12.60 -0.28
C MET A 145 -0.69 -12.57 -1.32
N ARG A 146 -0.72 -13.58 -2.19
CA ARG A 146 -1.59 -13.60 -3.35
C ARG A 146 -2.96 -14.21 -3.06
N PHE A 147 -3.99 -13.60 -3.62
CA PHE A 147 -5.38 -14.06 -3.63
C PHE A 147 -5.89 -14.03 -5.07
N GLU A 148 -6.53 -15.11 -5.48
CA GLU A 148 -7.17 -15.21 -6.80
C GLU A 148 -8.64 -14.87 -6.68
N ARG A 149 -9.16 -14.13 -7.68
CA ARG A 149 -10.59 -13.84 -7.78
C ARG A 149 -11.32 -15.10 -8.17
N GLU A 150 -12.36 -15.46 -7.42
CA GLU A 150 -13.24 -16.55 -7.77
C GLU A 150 -14.02 -16.16 -9.04
N GLY A 151 -14.05 -17.06 -10.03
CA GLY A 151 -14.87 -16.87 -11.22
C GLY A 151 -16.35 -16.86 -10.86
N ASN A 152 -17.13 -16.02 -11.55
CA ASN A 152 -18.58 -16.09 -11.51
C ASN A 152 -19.06 -17.35 -12.22
#